data_ea085eb3f65d804ceb47b12c46e60305
#
_entry.id   ea085eb3f65d804ceb47b12c46e60305
#
_cell.length_a   1.000
_cell.length_b   1.000
_cell.length_c   1.000
_cell.angle_alpha   90.00
_cell.angle_beta   90.00
_cell.angle_gamma   90.00
#
_symmetry.space_group_name_H-M   'P 1'
#
loop_
_entity.id
_entity.type
_entity.pdbx_description
1 polymer ?
#
loop_
_entity_poly.entity_id
_entity_poly.type
_entity_poly.pdbx_seq_one_letter_code
_entity_poly.pdbx_strand_id
1 'polypeptide(L)'
;MAALWAFVGVAALVIVTPGPDTALTVRNVLLGGRASGVATAAGVAIGQATWTLAASAGIAALLVASEPAFLAVKFAGAAYLVFLGVHSLAAALRGRHAEAAPSRAPGGLRPAAALRQGVLNDLGNPKMAVFFTTLLPQFAPSHGPTFVVLLGFGLLFCAMTFAWLCVYSVVVARAGAALRRPRIRRVLDAVMGAALVALGVRVAAEGR
;
A
#
# COMPACT_ATOMS: atom_id res chain seq x y z
N MET A 1 -19.80 13.34 -0.99
CA MET A 1 -19.20 13.34 0.37
C MET A 1 -19.07 11.91 0.92
N ALA A 2 -20.11 11.06 0.87
CA ALA A 2 -20.03 9.68 1.36
C ALA A 2 -18.94 8.84 0.69
N ALA A 3 -18.79 8.90 -0.64
CA ALA A 3 -17.73 8.21 -1.38
C ALA A 3 -16.32 8.60 -0.95
N LEU A 4 -16.08 9.88 -0.64
CA LEU A 4 -14.78 10.35 -0.16
C LEU A 4 -14.42 9.72 1.19
N TRP A 5 -15.34 9.72 2.15
CA TRP A 5 -15.09 9.12 3.46
C TRP A 5 -14.93 7.61 3.40
N ALA A 6 -15.71 6.94 2.55
CA ALA A 6 -15.54 5.51 2.27
C ALA A 6 -14.16 5.22 1.68
N PHE A 7 -13.72 6.03 0.70
CA PHE A 7 -12.38 5.90 0.12
C PHE A 7 -11.27 6.11 1.16
N VAL A 8 -11.36 7.19 1.95
CA VAL A 8 -10.36 7.48 3.00
C VAL A 8 -10.26 6.33 4.01
N GLY A 9 -11.39 5.76 4.42
CA GLY A 9 -11.41 4.60 5.32
C GLY A 9 -10.72 3.36 4.71
N VAL A 10 -11.04 3.01 3.46
CA VAL A 10 -10.42 1.89 2.74
C VAL A 10 -8.93 2.16 2.52
N ALA A 11 -8.58 3.36 2.06
CA ALA A 11 -7.20 3.77 1.84
C ALA A 11 -6.38 3.68 3.13
N ALA A 12 -6.90 4.19 4.24
CA ALA A 12 -6.23 4.13 5.54
C ALA A 12 -5.96 2.67 5.97
N LEU A 13 -6.93 1.77 5.82
CA LEU A 13 -6.75 0.34 6.11
C LEU A 13 -5.62 -0.27 5.27
N VAL A 14 -5.61 0.00 3.97
CA VAL A 14 -4.57 -0.51 3.07
C VAL A 14 -3.20 0.10 3.41
N ILE A 15 -3.12 1.40 3.65
CA ILE A 15 -1.87 2.11 3.94
C ILE A 15 -1.25 1.64 5.26
N VAL A 16 -2.06 1.56 6.32
CA VAL A 16 -1.58 1.15 7.65
C VAL A 16 -1.20 -0.33 7.70
N THR A 17 -1.80 -1.17 6.83
CA THR A 17 -1.41 -2.58 6.71
C THR A 17 0.07 -2.71 6.33
N PRO A 18 0.92 -3.32 7.19
CA PRO A 18 2.33 -3.48 6.89
C PRO A 18 2.54 -4.30 5.61
N GLY A 19 3.33 -3.76 4.71
CA GLY A 19 3.65 -4.40 3.43
C GLY A 19 5.10 -4.11 3.02
N PRO A 20 5.47 -4.46 1.77
CA PRO A 20 6.82 -4.24 1.24
C PRO A 20 7.31 -2.81 1.39
N ASP A 21 6.44 -1.80 1.16
CA ASP A 21 6.81 -0.37 1.27
C ASP A 21 7.13 0.04 2.70
N THR A 22 6.35 -0.44 3.68
CA THR A 22 6.61 -0.20 5.10
C THR A 22 7.90 -0.89 5.53
N ALA A 23 8.11 -2.15 5.13
CA ALA A 23 9.31 -2.91 5.45
C ALA A 23 10.58 -2.25 4.87
N LEU A 24 10.52 -1.82 3.61
CA LEU A 24 11.61 -1.10 2.95
C LEU A 24 11.90 0.23 3.65
N THR A 25 10.84 1.00 3.99
CA THR A 25 10.99 2.28 4.70
C THR A 25 11.69 2.08 6.05
N VAL A 26 11.27 1.09 6.85
CA VAL A 26 11.94 0.75 8.12
C VAL A 26 13.41 0.41 7.89
N ARG A 27 13.69 -0.49 6.94
CA ARG A 27 15.06 -0.89 6.60
C ARG A 27 15.91 0.33 6.25
N ASN A 28 15.41 1.21 5.40
CA ASN A 28 16.15 2.36 4.89
C ASN A 28 16.36 3.45 5.96
N VAL A 29 15.40 3.61 6.90
CA VAL A 29 15.61 4.44 8.11
C VAL A 29 16.74 3.86 8.96
N LEU A 30 16.79 2.55 9.14
CA LEU A 30 17.82 1.90 9.95
C LEU A 30 19.21 1.99 9.32
N LEU A 31 19.30 2.00 7.99
CA LEU A 31 20.57 2.08 7.25
C LEU A 31 21.08 3.51 7.04
N GLY A 32 20.20 4.45 6.74
CA GLY A 32 20.55 5.82 6.32
C GLY A 32 19.85 6.92 7.12
N GLY A 33 19.16 6.56 8.21
CA GLY A 33 18.47 7.52 9.06
C GLY A 33 17.18 8.07 8.45
N ARG A 34 16.61 9.09 9.11
CA ARG A 34 15.33 9.71 8.72
C ARG A 34 15.30 10.19 7.26
N ALA A 35 16.40 10.79 6.78
CA ALA A 35 16.45 11.32 5.41
C ALA A 35 16.25 10.22 4.36
N SER A 36 16.84 9.05 4.55
CA SER A 36 16.64 7.89 3.66
C SER A 36 15.23 7.31 3.78
N GLY A 37 14.61 7.35 4.97
CA GLY A 37 13.20 6.96 5.14
C GLY A 37 12.25 7.87 4.38
N VAL A 38 12.40 9.19 4.49
CA VAL A 38 11.59 10.18 3.77
C VAL A 38 11.82 10.07 2.26
N ALA A 39 13.05 9.85 1.82
CA ALA A 39 13.35 9.63 0.40
C ALA A 39 12.70 8.33 -0.12
N THR A 40 12.67 7.26 0.69
CA THR A 40 11.92 6.04 0.36
C THR A 40 10.43 6.33 0.22
N ALA A 41 9.83 7.08 1.17
CA ALA A 41 8.43 7.48 1.11
C ALA A 41 8.10 8.27 -0.17
N ALA A 42 8.99 9.20 -0.57
CA ALA A 42 8.85 9.94 -1.82
C ALA A 42 8.92 9.00 -3.05
N GLY A 43 9.83 8.04 -3.04
CA GLY A 43 9.93 7.02 -4.09
C GLY A 43 8.65 6.18 -4.21
N VAL A 44 8.12 5.71 -3.08
CA VAL A 44 6.84 4.97 -3.03
C VAL A 44 5.71 5.83 -3.61
N ALA A 45 5.60 7.10 -3.20
CA ALA A 45 4.57 8.00 -3.73
C ALA A 45 4.68 8.22 -5.25
N ILE A 46 5.90 8.27 -5.80
CA ILE A 46 6.13 8.34 -7.27
C ILE A 46 5.65 7.04 -7.94
N GLY A 47 5.97 5.87 -7.39
CA GLY A 47 5.47 4.58 -7.90
C GLY A 47 3.96 4.52 -7.91
N GLN A 48 3.32 4.93 -6.81
CA GLN A 48 1.86 5.01 -6.69
C GLN A 48 1.23 6.01 -7.67
N ALA A 49 1.87 7.14 -7.91
CA ALA A 49 1.41 8.09 -8.93
C ALA A 49 1.45 7.49 -10.34
N THR A 50 2.45 6.67 -10.63
CA THR A 50 2.54 5.91 -11.89
C THR A 50 1.38 4.91 -11.99
N TRP A 51 1.12 4.13 -10.94
CA TRP A 51 -0.05 3.24 -10.85
C TRP A 51 -1.36 4.00 -10.99
N THR A 52 -1.48 5.17 -10.33
CA THR A 52 -2.67 6.03 -10.41
C THR A 52 -2.96 6.44 -11.85
N LEU A 53 -1.96 6.94 -12.57
CA LEU A 53 -2.11 7.33 -13.98
C LEU A 53 -2.49 6.15 -14.86
N ALA A 54 -1.77 5.05 -14.75
CA ALA A 54 -2.02 3.84 -15.54
C ALA A 54 -3.41 3.26 -15.27
N ALA A 55 -3.80 3.13 -14.00
CA ALA A 55 -5.09 2.59 -13.60
C ALA A 55 -6.23 3.53 -14.01
N SER A 56 -6.11 4.84 -13.78
CA SER A 56 -7.16 5.80 -14.14
C SER A 56 -7.43 5.80 -15.65
N ALA A 57 -6.38 5.74 -16.47
CA ALA A 57 -6.51 5.67 -17.93
C ALA A 57 -7.03 4.29 -18.39
N GLY A 58 -6.45 3.19 -17.87
CA GLY A 58 -6.81 1.84 -18.26
C GLY A 58 -8.21 1.44 -17.80
N ILE A 59 -8.60 1.81 -16.57
CA ILE A 59 -9.92 1.51 -16.03
C ILE A 59 -11.02 2.33 -16.74
N ALA A 60 -10.76 3.60 -17.00
CA ALA A 60 -11.70 4.42 -17.78
C ALA A 60 -11.97 3.79 -19.17
N ALA A 61 -10.91 3.28 -19.82
CA ALA A 61 -11.05 2.58 -21.10
C ALA A 61 -11.77 1.23 -20.94
N LEU A 62 -11.45 0.45 -19.90
CA LEU A 62 -12.03 -0.88 -19.67
C LEU A 62 -13.53 -0.82 -19.33
N LEU A 63 -13.97 0.17 -18.54
CA LEU A 63 -15.39 0.37 -18.22
C LEU A 63 -16.23 0.67 -19.47
N VAL A 64 -15.62 1.32 -20.47
CA VAL A 64 -16.30 1.57 -21.77
C VAL A 64 -16.28 0.33 -22.67
N ALA A 65 -15.22 -0.49 -22.59
CA ALA A 65 -15.00 -1.58 -23.53
C ALA A 65 -15.68 -2.90 -23.13
N SER A 66 -15.67 -3.29 -21.85
CA SER A 66 -16.12 -4.63 -21.45
C SER A 66 -16.42 -4.78 -19.95
N GLU A 67 -17.70 -4.95 -19.61
CA GLU A 67 -18.15 -5.28 -18.27
C GLU A 67 -17.61 -6.62 -17.74
N PRO A 68 -17.60 -7.73 -18.54
CA PRO A 68 -17.02 -9.00 -18.07
C PRO A 68 -15.53 -8.90 -17.72
N ALA A 69 -14.74 -8.15 -18.48
CA ALA A 69 -13.34 -7.95 -18.20
C ALA A 69 -13.11 -7.17 -16.89
N PHE A 70 -13.95 -6.15 -16.64
CA PHE A 70 -13.92 -5.42 -15.35
C PHE A 70 -14.24 -6.35 -14.17
N LEU A 71 -15.27 -7.18 -14.28
CA LEU A 71 -15.65 -8.14 -13.23
C LEU A 71 -14.53 -9.17 -12.97
N ALA A 72 -13.88 -9.67 -14.03
CA ALA A 72 -12.76 -10.60 -13.89
C ALA A 72 -11.59 -9.96 -13.09
N VAL A 73 -11.23 -8.72 -13.39
CA VAL A 73 -10.21 -7.96 -12.66
C VAL A 73 -10.63 -7.76 -11.20
N LYS A 74 -11.89 -7.38 -10.94
CA LYS A 74 -12.45 -7.17 -9.61
C LYS A 74 -12.34 -8.44 -8.75
N PHE A 75 -12.79 -9.59 -9.24
CA PHE A 75 -12.77 -10.84 -8.47
C PHE A 75 -11.35 -11.38 -8.27
N ALA A 76 -10.46 -11.26 -9.27
CA ALA A 76 -9.06 -11.61 -9.13
C ALA A 76 -8.39 -10.81 -8.00
N GLY A 77 -8.67 -9.51 -7.94
CA GLY A 77 -8.14 -8.65 -6.89
C GLY A 77 -8.71 -8.93 -5.51
N ALA A 78 -10.01 -9.20 -5.40
CA ALA A 78 -10.64 -9.60 -4.14
C ALA A 78 -10.00 -10.88 -3.59
N ALA A 79 -9.82 -11.91 -4.43
CA ALA A 79 -9.15 -13.16 -4.07
C ALA A 79 -7.72 -12.91 -3.60
N TYR A 80 -6.99 -12.02 -4.27
CA TYR A 80 -5.63 -11.68 -3.88
C TYR A 80 -5.56 -10.92 -2.54
N LEU A 81 -6.51 -10.02 -2.25
CA LEU A 81 -6.59 -9.34 -0.94
C LEU A 81 -6.83 -10.35 0.19
N VAL A 82 -7.72 -11.33 -0.02
CA VAL A 82 -7.94 -12.43 0.93
C VAL A 82 -6.64 -13.23 1.12
N PHE A 83 -5.95 -13.58 0.04
CA PHE A 83 -4.66 -14.29 0.11
C PHE A 83 -3.63 -13.52 0.93
N LEU A 84 -3.45 -12.21 0.67
CA LEU A 84 -2.53 -11.36 1.44
C LEU A 84 -2.92 -11.29 2.91
N GLY A 85 -4.21 -11.16 3.20
CA GLY A 85 -4.73 -11.13 4.57
C GLY A 85 -4.45 -12.44 5.33
N VAL A 86 -4.74 -13.57 4.73
CA VAL A 86 -4.45 -14.90 5.29
C VAL A 86 -2.94 -15.09 5.49
N HIS A 87 -2.12 -14.67 4.53
CA HIS A 87 -0.66 -14.74 4.64
C HIS A 87 -0.12 -13.91 5.83
N SER A 88 -0.65 -12.68 6.01
CA SER A 88 -0.30 -11.82 7.15
C SER A 88 -0.72 -12.44 8.49
N LEU A 89 -1.93 -13.00 8.57
CA LEU A 89 -2.39 -13.73 9.76
C LEU A 89 -1.49 -14.92 10.07
N ALA A 90 -1.17 -15.73 9.06
CA ALA A 90 -0.30 -16.89 9.22
C ALA A 90 1.11 -16.50 9.70
N ALA A 91 1.66 -15.38 9.19
CA ALA A 91 2.94 -14.84 9.64
C ALA A 91 2.88 -14.40 11.12
N ALA A 92 1.80 -13.74 11.53
CA ALA A 92 1.57 -13.34 12.91
C ALA A 92 1.52 -14.55 13.86
N LEU A 93 0.80 -15.61 13.46
CA LEU A 93 0.66 -16.84 14.26
C LEU A 93 1.98 -17.62 14.36
N ARG A 94 2.73 -17.72 13.26
CA ARG A 94 3.99 -18.48 13.20
C ARG A 94 5.18 -17.75 13.83
N GLY A 95 5.02 -16.48 14.22
CA GLY A 95 6.12 -15.68 14.76
C GLY A 95 7.27 -15.45 13.78
N ARG A 96 7.06 -15.74 12.50
CA ARG A 96 8.05 -15.50 11.44
C ARG A 96 8.15 -14.01 11.15
N HIS A 97 9.11 -13.39 11.77
CA HIS A 97 9.46 -11.99 11.51
C HIS A 97 10.62 -11.94 10.52
N ALA A 98 10.48 -11.06 9.55
CA ALA A 98 11.54 -10.80 8.58
C ALA A 98 12.90 -10.65 9.27
N GLU A 99 13.91 -11.22 8.65
CA GLU A 99 15.30 -11.32 9.07
C GLU A 99 15.87 -10.06 9.75
N ALA A 100 16.85 -10.30 10.60
CA ALA A 100 17.58 -9.27 11.35
C ALA A 100 17.91 -8.05 10.49
N ALA A 101 17.66 -6.86 11.05
CA ALA A 101 18.02 -5.62 10.38
C ALA A 101 19.50 -5.65 9.98
N PRO A 102 19.83 -5.36 8.73
CA PRO A 102 21.21 -5.33 8.28
C PRO A 102 22.01 -4.33 9.10
N SER A 103 23.25 -4.70 9.45
CA SER A 103 24.21 -3.80 10.10
C SER A 103 24.42 -2.56 9.23
N ARG A 104 24.59 -1.41 9.89
CA ARG A 104 24.91 -0.15 9.20
C ARG A 104 26.14 -0.35 8.33
N ALA A 105 25.97 -0.19 7.01
CA ALA A 105 27.13 -0.14 6.12
C ALA A 105 27.97 1.13 6.39
N PRO A 106 29.30 1.07 6.30
CA PRO A 106 30.12 2.26 6.35
C PRO A 106 29.66 3.26 5.27
N GLY A 107 29.28 4.49 5.68
CA GLY A 107 28.77 5.53 4.79
C GLY A 107 27.24 5.64 4.70
N GLY A 108 26.46 4.70 5.25
CA GLY A 108 25.00 4.75 5.29
C GLY A 108 24.32 4.67 3.90
N LEU A 109 23.00 4.52 3.88
CA LEU A 109 22.23 4.54 2.64
C LEU A 109 21.98 5.98 2.19
N ARG A 110 22.40 6.34 0.98
CA ARG A 110 22.16 7.67 0.40
C ARG A 110 20.68 7.86 0.07
N PRO A 111 20.09 9.06 0.32
CA PRO A 111 18.67 9.35 0.02
C PRO A 111 18.27 9.07 -1.43
N ALA A 112 19.12 9.38 -2.42
CA ALA A 112 18.84 9.10 -3.82
C ALA A 112 18.69 7.59 -4.12
N ALA A 113 19.52 6.75 -3.48
CA ALA A 113 19.38 5.30 -3.60
C ALA A 113 18.11 4.80 -2.91
N ALA A 114 17.77 5.37 -1.76
CA ALA A 114 16.55 5.06 -1.02
C ALA A 114 15.28 5.43 -1.82
N LEU A 115 15.27 6.59 -2.48
CA LEU A 115 14.18 7.01 -3.37
C LEU A 115 13.99 6.02 -4.52
N ARG A 116 15.08 5.68 -5.23
CA ARG A 116 15.02 4.70 -6.33
C ARG A 116 14.50 3.34 -5.86
N GLN A 117 14.94 2.87 -4.69
CA GLN A 117 14.44 1.64 -4.10
C GLN A 117 12.94 1.74 -3.81
N GLY A 118 12.45 2.88 -3.31
CA GLY A 118 11.02 3.13 -3.07
C GLY A 118 10.20 3.01 -4.35
N VAL A 119 10.62 3.67 -5.43
CA VAL A 119 9.94 3.57 -6.74
C VAL A 119 9.86 2.13 -7.22
N LEU A 120 11.00 1.43 -7.29
CA LEU A 120 11.05 0.06 -7.80
C LEU A 120 10.27 -0.92 -6.94
N ASN A 121 10.31 -0.74 -5.61
CA ASN A 121 9.58 -1.58 -4.68
C ASN A 121 8.07 -1.41 -4.85
N ASP A 122 7.58 -0.17 -4.98
CA ASP A 122 6.16 0.10 -5.13
C ASP A 122 5.62 -0.37 -6.49
N LEU A 123 6.36 -0.13 -7.56
CA LEU A 123 5.98 -0.63 -8.90
C LEU A 123 5.91 -2.16 -8.97
N GLY A 124 6.78 -2.85 -8.24
CA GLY A 124 6.74 -4.31 -8.11
C GLY A 124 5.85 -4.82 -6.97
N ASN A 125 5.17 -3.92 -6.24
CA ASN A 125 4.37 -4.31 -5.08
C ASN A 125 3.01 -4.86 -5.49
N PRO A 126 2.77 -6.17 -5.32
CA PRO A 126 1.50 -6.76 -5.73
C PRO A 126 0.29 -6.21 -4.96
N LYS A 127 0.49 -5.72 -3.73
CA LYS A 127 -0.58 -5.06 -2.97
C LYS A 127 -1.04 -3.77 -3.67
N MET A 128 -0.11 -3.00 -4.22
CA MET A 128 -0.42 -1.77 -4.96
C MET A 128 -1.04 -2.09 -6.31
N ALA A 129 -0.52 -3.06 -7.04
CA ALA A 129 -1.13 -3.52 -8.29
C ALA A 129 -2.61 -3.85 -8.09
N VAL A 130 -2.93 -4.65 -7.07
CA VAL A 130 -4.32 -5.01 -6.76
C VAL A 130 -5.14 -3.81 -6.28
N PHE A 131 -4.61 -2.97 -5.40
CA PHE A 131 -5.34 -1.78 -4.95
C PHE A 131 -5.75 -0.90 -6.14
N PHE A 132 -4.82 -0.58 -7.01
CA PHE A 132 -5.09 0.32 -8.15
C PHE A 132 -5.95 -0.30 -9.23
N THR A 133 -5.92 -1.63 -9.40
CA THR A 133 -6.72 -2.30 -10.44
C THR A 133 -8.09 -2.76 -9.97
N THR A 134 -8.31 -2.93 -8.66
CA THR A 134 -9.58 -3.51 -8.15
C THR A 134 -10.31 -2.65 -7.14
N LEU A 135 -9.61 -1.97 -6.22
CA LEU A 135 -10.25 -1.12 -5.22
C LEU A 135 -10.52 0.29 -5.73
N LEU A 136 -9.53 0.91 -6.37
CA LEU A 136 -9.70 2.26 -6.93
C LEU A 136 -10.88 2.36 -7.92
N PRO A 137 -11.09 1.40 -8.85
CA PRO A 137 -12.22 1.43 -9.78
C PRO A 137 -13.60 1.45 -9.14
N GLN A 138 -13.74 0.93 -7.93
CA GLN A 138 -15.04 0.90 -7.22
C GLN A 138 -15.52 2.31 -6.84
N PHE A 139 -14.64 3.28 -6.90
CA PHE A 139 -14.95 4.69 -6.67
C PHE A 139 -15.18 5.47 -7.97
N ALA A 140 -15.24 4.76 -9.12
CA ALA A 140 -15.60 5.37 -10.39
C ALA A 140 -17.02 5.91 -10.33
N PRO A 141 -17.29 7.15 -10.81
CA PRO A 141 -18.63 7.68 -10.84
C PRO A 141 -19.47 6.98 -11.89
N SER A 142 -20.77 6.81 -11.62
CA SER A 142 -21.74 6.25 -12.60
C SER A 142 -21.88 7.12 -13.85
N HIS A 143 -21.68 8.43 -13.71
CA HIS A 143 -21.73 9.42 -14.78
C HIS A 143 -20.64 10.47 -14.58
N GLY A 144 -20.05 10.95 -15.68
CA GLY A 144 -19.06 12.04 -15.64
C GLY A 144 -17.61 11.60 -15.90
N PRO A 145 -16.64 12.45 -15.56
CA PRO A 145 -15.23 12.29 -15.95
C PRO A 145 -14.52 11.25 -15.07
N THR A 146 -14.73 9.97 -15.36
CA THR A 146 -14.15 8.84 -14.61
C THR A 146 -12.65 8.98 -14.41
N PHE A 147 -11.90 9.32 -15.45
CA PHE A 147 -10.45 9.52 -15.36
C PHE A 147 -10.06 10.54 -14.29
N VAL A 148 -10.70 11.72 -14.30
CA VAL A 148 -10.38 12.82 -13.37
C VAL A 148 -10.68 12.43 -11.92
N VAL A 149 -11.81 11.74 -11.69
CA VAL A 149 -12.23 11.29 -10.36
C VAL A 149 -11.26 10.24 -9.83
N LEU A 150 -10.93 9.23 -10.62
CA LEU A 150 -9.98 8.18 -10.23
C LEU A 150 -8.57 8.74 -10.02
N LEU A 151 -8.13 9.68 -10.87
CA LEU A 151 -6.87 10.39 -10.69
C LEU A 151 -6.84 11.14 -9.36
N GLY A 152 -7.93 11.84 -9.02
CA GLY A 152 -8.04 12.58 -7.76
C GLY A 152 -7.97 11.65 -6.54
N PHE A 153 -8.70 10.54 -6.54
CA PHE A 153 -8.63 9.55 -5.46
C PHE A 153 -7.25 8.88 -5.38
N GLY A 154 -6.64 8.54 -6.51
CA GLY A 154 -5.30 7.96 -6.52
C GLY A 154 -4.23 8.92 -5.99
N LEU A 155 -4.28 10.21 -6.37
CA LEU A 155 -3.36 11.22 -5.81
C LEU A 155 -3.59 11.46 -4.32
N LEU A 156 -4.85 11.40 -3.85
CA LEU A 156 -5.16 11.45 -2.42
C LEU A 156 -4.52 10.25 -1.70
N PHE A 157 -4.61 9.04 -2.27
CA PHE A 157 -3.94 7.86 -1.73
C PHE A 157 -2.42 8.04 -1.65
N CYS A 158 -1.78 8.57 -2.70
CA CYS A 158 -0.35 8.88 -2.71
C CYS A 158 0.03 9.85 -1.57
N ALA A 159 -0.74 10.92 -1.40
CA ALA A 159 -0.50 11.91 -0.34
C ALA A 159 -0.65 11.29 1.06
N MET A 160 -1.69 10.49 1.28
CA MET A 160 -1.91 9.77 2.54
C MET A 160 -0.76 8.80 2.84
N THR A 161 -0.34 8.01 1.84
CA THR A 161 0.78 7.07 1.98
C THR A 161 2.08 7.80 2.28
N PHE A 162 2.38 8.86 1.55
CA PHE A 162 3.57 9.67 1.79
C PHE A 162 3.60 10.23 3.22
N ALA A 163 2.50 10.84 3.66
CA ALA A 163 2.39 11.37 5.03
C ALA A 163 2.58 10.26 6.07
N TRP A 164 1.93 9.11 5.90
CA TRP A 164 2.06 7.95 6.79
C TRP A 164 3.50 7.46 6.89
N LEU A 165 4.17 7.22 5.75
CA LEU A 165 5.54 6.72 5.73
C LEU A 165 6.55 7.76 6.27
N CYS A 166 6.29 9.05 6.10
CA CYS A 166 7.08 10.12 6.73
C CYS A 166 6.95 10.08 8.26
N VAL A 167 5.72 9.99 8.78
CA VAL A 167 5.48 9.81 10.23
C VAL A 167 6.16 8.54 10.72
N TYR A 168 6.00 7.44 10.00
CA TYR A 168 6.64 6.16 10.33
C TYR A 168 8.17 6.27 10.35
N SER A 169 8.75 6.98 9.38
CA SER A 169 10.20 7.24 9.34
C SER A 169 10.71 8.01 10.57
N VAL A 170 9.94 9.00 11.03
CA VAL A 170 10.29 9.76 12.25
C VAL A 170 10.19 8.87 13.49
N VAL A 171 9.10 8.11 13.60
CA VAL A 171 8.87 7.21 14.75
C VAL A 171 9.94 6.13 14.81
N VAL A 172 10.27 5.49 13.69
CA VAL A 172 11.33 4.46 13.64
C VAL A 172 12.69 5.04 13.95
N ALA A 173 12.99 6.25 13.47
CA ALA A 173 14.27 6.91 13.76
C ALA A 173 14.45 7.22 15.26
N ARG A 174 13.34 7.54 15.96
CA ARG A 174 13.38 7.89 17.39
C ARG A 174 13.22 6.69 18.32
N ALA A 175 12.40 5.72 17.95
CA ALA A 175 11.99 4.61 18.80
C ALA A 175 12.46 3.23 18.29
N GLY A 176 13.47 3.18 17.44
CA GLY A 176 13.90 1.99 16.70
C GLY A 176 14.08 0.70 17.52
N ALA A 177 14.45 0.79 18.81
CA ALA A 177 14.55 -0.35 19.71
C ALA A 177 13.17 -0.91 20.15
N ALA A 178 12.17 -0.03 20.37
CA ALA A 178 10.85 -0.43 20.85
C ALA A 178 9.98 -1.09 19.75
N LEU A 179 10.02 -0.57 18.52
CA LEU A 179 9.29 -1.11 17.37
C LEU A 179 9.86 -2.46 16.87
N ARG A 180 11.07 -2.82 17.29
CA ARG A 180 11.66 -4.14 17.03
C ARG A 180 11.09 -5.24 17.93
N ARG A 181 10.23 -4.89 18.93
CA ARG A 181 9.66 -5.89 19.84
C ARG A 181 8.74 -6.86 19.08
N PRO A 182 9.01 -8.18 19.13
CA PRO A 182 8.24 -9.18 18.36
C PRO A 182 6.74 -9.15 18.65
N ARG A 183 6.34 -8.80 19.90
CA ARG A 183 4.94 -8.73 20.33
C ARG A 183 4.16 -7.62 19.59
N ILE A 184 4.74 -6.42 19.50
CA ILE A 184 4.09 -5.27 18.84
C ILE A 184 3.88 -5.59 17.36
N ARG A 185 4.91 -6.14 16.71
CA ARG A 185 4.86 -6.52 15.30
C ARG A 185 3.80 -7.59 15.03
N ARG A 186 3.74 -8.63 15.88
CA ARG A 186 2.74 -9.70 15.77
C ARG A 186 1.30 -9.18 15.87
N VAL A 187 1.02 -8.28 16.80
CA VAL A 187 -0.33 -7.68 16.95
C VAL A 187 -0.68 -6.86 15.72
N LEU A 188 0.24 -6.05 15.20
CA LEU A 188 0.02 -5.30 13.96
C LEU A 188 -0.27 -6.23 12.77
N ASP A 189 0.53 -7.26 12.56
CA ASP A 189 0.34 -8.22 11.46
C ASP A 189 -1.01 -8.96 11.56
N ALA A 190 -1.45 -9.33 12.77
CA ALA A 190 -2.72 -10.00 13.00
C ALA A 190 -3.92 -9.09 12.70
N VAL A 191 -3.93 -7.88 13.24
CA VAL A 191 -5.01 -6.90 13.02
C VAL A 191 -5.12 -6.54 11.54
N MET A 192 -3.98 -6.32 10.89
CA MET A 192 -3.94 -5.95 9.48
C MET A 192 -4.34 -7.10 8.56
N GLY A 193 -3.93 -8.33 8.87
CA GLY A 193 -4.35 -9.51 8.13
C GLY A 193 -5.87 -9.69 8.18
N ALA A 194 -6.49 -9.55 9.35
CA ALA A 194 -7.94 -9.62 9.49
C ALA A 194 -8.66 -8.53 8.69
N ALA A 195 -8.15 -7.29 8.72
CA ALA A 195 -8.72 -6.17 7.96
C ALA A 195 -8.66 -6.40 6.44
N LEU A 196 -7.55 -6.95 5.92
CA LEU A 196 -7.43 -7.27 4.48
C LEU A 196 -8.37 -8.39 4.05
N VAL A 197 -8.55 -9.43 4.86
CA VAL A 197 -9.52 -10.51 4.58
C VAL A 197 -10.93 -9.92 4.53
N ALA A 198 -11.32 -9.13 5.53
CA ALA A 198 -12.64 -8.50 5.57
C ALA A 198 -12.88 -7.60 4.35
N LEU A 199 -11.87 -6.81 3.94
CA LEU A 199 -11.95 -5.96 2.77
C LEU A 199 -12.09 -6.77 1.48
N GLY A 200 -11.31 -7.84 1.30
CA GLY A 200 -11.39 -8.70 0.12
C GLY A 200 -12.76 -9.38 -0.01
N VAL A 201 -13.30 -9.89 1.11
CA VAL A 201 -14.65 -10.46 1.15
C VAL A 201 -15.72 -9.41 0.79
N ARG A 202 -15.61 -8.21 1.34
CA ARG A 202 -16.51 -7.11 1.03
C ARG A 202 -16.50 -6.76 -0.45
N VAL A 203 -15.31 -6.60 -1.05
CA VAL A 203 -15.14 -6.32 -2.50
C VAL A 203 -15.77 -7.40 -3.36
N ALA A 204 -15.64 -8.67 -2.97
CA ALA A 204 -16.27 -9.78 -3.69
C ALA A 204 -17.81 -9.78 -3.56
N ALA A 205 -18.35 -9.36 -2.40
CA ALA A 205 -19.78 -9.36 -2.11
C ALA A 205 -20.54 -8.15 -2.67
N GLU A 206 -19.87 -7.00 -2.85
CA GLU A 206 -20.49 -5.81 -3.44
C GLU A 206 -20.80 -6.06 -4.92
N GLY A 207 -22.10 -6.16 -5.24
CA GLY A 207 -22.60 -6.09 -6.61
C GLY A 207 -22.26 -4.74 -7.26
N ARG A 208 -22.48 -4.64 -8.55
CA ARG A 208 -22.36 -3.37 -9.28
C ARG A 208 -23.58 -2.52 -9.06
#